data_92e3bebc8872498fce2b7e7e3d7fe969
#
_entry.id   92e3bebc8872498fce2b7e7e3d7fe969
#
_cell.length_a   1.000
_cell.length_b   1.000
_cell.length_c   1.000
_cell.angle_alpha   90.00
_cell.angle_beta   90.00
_cell.angle_gamma   90.00
#
_symmetry.space_group_name_H-M   'P 1'
#
loop_
_entity.id
_entity.type
_entity.pdbx_description
1 polymer ?
#
loop_
_entity_poly.entity_id
_entity_poly.type
_entity_poly.pdbx_seq_one_letter_code
_entity_poly.pdbx_strand_id
1 'polypeptide(L)'
;MKGKRIYLLVVLLSTISLVACGAATSAASSNANSTSSTSPTLNAAATSVPASANVTKVNLNSAEADQLLAAVPGLGNRMIREFQEYRPYVSIQQFRKEIGKYVDEAQVAEYEKYVYVPIKINDADAATLQQIPELDASEAEELMAGRPYASVDDFLTKLSQFVSADELAIAKTYLEQ
;
A
#
# COMPACT_ATOMS: atom_id res chain seq x y z
N MET A 1 -37.18 -26.58 -8.19
CA MET A 1 -36.41 -27.80 -7.86
C MET A 1 -35.18 -27.38 -7.09
N LYS A 2 -35.08 -27.83 -5.83
CA LYS A 2 -34.08 -27.45 -4.84
C LYS A 2 -32.79 -28.24 -5.07
N GLY A 3 -31.65 -27.57 -5.15
CA GLY A 3 -30.33 -28.18 -5.13
C GLY A 3 -29.45 -27.53 -4.07
N LYS A 4 -29.56 -27.99 -2.82
CA LYS A 4 -28.62 -27.69 -1.73
C LYS A 4 -27.30 -28.40 -2.02
N ARG A 5 -26.23 -27.67 -2.17
CA ARG A 5 -24.87 -28.21 -2.10
C ARG A 5 -24.25 -27.84 -0.76
N ILE A 6 -24.17 -28.86 0.06
CA ILE A 6 -23.47 -28.90 1.34
C ILE A 6 -21.99 -28.99 1.04
N TYR A 7 -21.20 -27.99 1.44
CA TYR A 7 -19.75 -28.11 1.45
C TYR A 7 -19.30 -28.60 2.83
N LEU A 8 -18.72 -29.78 2.76
CA LEU A 8 -18.16 -30.53 3.88
C LEU A 8 -16.89 -29.81 4.41
N LEU A 9 -16.92 -29.54 5.70
CA LEU A 9 -15.82 -28.97 6.47
C LEU A 9 -14.81 -30.10 6.74
N VAL A 10 -13.62 -30.02 6.17
CA VAL A 10 -12.49 -30.87 6.54
C VAL A 10 -11.56 -30.08 7.45
N VAL A 11 -11.66 -30.36 8.74
CA VAL A 11 -10.74 -29.90 9.77
C VAL A 11 -9.55 -30.87 9.79
N LEU A 12 -8.37 -30.39 9.41
CA LEU A 12 -7.13 -31.15 9.57
C LEU A 12 -6.34 -30.57 10.76
N LEU A 13 -6.44 -31.27 11.90
CA LEU A 13 -5.53 -31.08 13.03
C LEU A 13 -4.16 -31.62 12.65
N SER A 14 -3.12 -30.81 12.74
CA SER A 14 -1.73 -31.28 12.74
C SER A 14 -1.04 -30.84 14.02
N THR A 15 -0.58 -31.86 14.73
CA THR A 15 -0.02 -31.87 16.07
C THR A 15 1.41 -31.34 16.11
N ILE A 16 1.67 -30.67 17.21
CA ILE A 16 2.92 -30.13 17.72
C ILE A 16 3.94 -31.23 18.01
N SER A 17 5.21 -31.02 17.65
CA SER A 17 6.34 -31.72 18.26
C SER A 17 7.36 -30.70 18.77
N LEU A 18 7.43 -30.60 20.11
CA LEU A 18 8.54 -30.01 20.85
C LEU A 18 9.74 -30.98 20.84
N VAL A 19 10.93 -30.48 20.55
CA VAL A 19 12.19 -31.07 20.99
C VAL A 19 13.04 -30.03 21.68
N ALA A 20 13.35 -30.32 22.93
CA ALA A 20 14.13 -29.50 23.85
C ALA A 20 15.59 -30.01 23.91
N CYS A 21 16.42 -29.17 24.51
CA CYS A 21 17.72 -29.44 25.16
C CYS A 21 19.00 -29.47 24.35
N GLY A 22 19.92 -28.62 24.82
CA GLY A 22 21.36 -28.72 24.65
C GLY A 22 22.12 -27.56 25.26
N ALA A 23 22.35 -27.61 26.57
CA ALA A 23 23.27 -26.72 27.29
C ALA A 23 24.70 -27.23 27.19
N ALA A 24 25.67 -26.35 26.99
CA ALA A 24 27.08 -26.62 27.40
C ALA A 24 27.79 -25.27 27.65
N THR A 25 28.28 -25.21 28.86
CA THR A 25 29.13 -24.28 29.58
C THR A 25 30.58 -24.23 29.07
N SER A 26 31.21 -23.12 29.38
CA SER A 26 32.63 -22.89 29.78
C SER A 26 33.31 -21.82 28.92
N ALA A 27 34.07 -20.91 29.36
CA ALA A 27 34.69 -20.43 30.58
C ALA A 27 35.55 -19.21 30.21
N ALA A 28 35.65 -18.33 31.14
CA ALA A 28 36.44 -17.15 31.29
C ALA A 28 37.78 -17.04 30.54
N SER A 29 38.13 -15.83 30.08
CA SER A 29 39.46 -15.26 30.31
C SER A 29 39.39 -13.74 30.32
N SER A 30 39.85 -13.22 31.42
CA SER A 30 40.01 -11.80 31.73
C SER A 30 41.13 -11.19 30.87
N ASN A 31 40.95 -9.97 30.39
CA ASN A 31 42.04 -9.02 30.38
C ASN A 31 41.53 -7.58 30.46
N ALA A 32 41.92 -6.92 31.50
CA ALA A 32 41.66 -5.51 31.76
C ALA A 32 42.61 -4.67 30.92
N ASN A 33 42.07 -3.64 30.23
CA ASN A 33 42.85 -2.42 30.01
C ASN A 33 41.92 -1.20 30.03
N SER A 34 42.12 -0.38 31.04
CA SER A 34 41.47 0.87 31.25
C SER A 34 42.05 1.91 30.32
N THR A 35 41.19 2.56 29.51
CA THR A 35 41.47 3.92 29.07
C THR A 35 40.15 4.69 29.00
N SER A 36 40.07 5.70 29.81
CA SER A 36 39.00 6.69 29.92
C SER A 36 38.88 7.43 28.58
N SER A 37 37.70 7.42 27.99
CA SER A 37 37.32 8.40 27.00
C SER A 37 35.86 8.76 27.19
N THR A 38 35.68 10.02 27.49
CA THR A 38 34.50 10.80 27.72
C THR A 38 33.44 10.51 26.64
N SER A 39 32.30 9.94 27.02
CA SER A 39 31.11 9.85 26.17
C SER A 39 30.43 11.21 26.12
N PRO A 40 30.14 11.77 24.93
CA PRO A 40 29.07 12.74 24.84
C PRO A 40 27.74 11.95 24.84
N THR A 41 26.93 12.26 25.82
CA THR A 41 25.52 11.88 25.90
C THR A 41 24.80 12.36 24.65
N LEU A 42 24.63 11.48 23.67
CA LEU A 42 23.66 11.71 22.60
C LEU A 42 22.28 11.44 23.18
N ASN A 43 21.62 12.52 23.51
CA ASN A 43 20.20 12.55 23.77
C ASN A 43 19.50 12.00 22.53
N ALA A 44 19.09 10.73 22.58
CA ALA A 44 18.21 10.14 21.59
C ALA A 44 16.84 10.81 21.77
N ALA A 45 16.68 11.98 21.17
CA ALA A 45 15.36 12.46 20.84
C ALA A 45 14.74 11.41 19.94
N ALA A 46 13.79 10.65 20.47
CA ALA A 46 12.88 9.86 19.68
C ALA A 46 12.18 10.87 18.74
N THR A 47 12.73 10.99 17.54
CA THR A 47 12.03 11.65 16.45
C THR A 47 10.82 10.76 16.17
N SER A 48 9.69 11.12 16.75
CA SER A 48 8.41 10.64 16.29
C SER A 48 8.34 11.03 14.81
N VAL A 49 8.46 10.02 13.96
CA VAL A 49 8.18 10.15 12.54
C VAL A 49 6.73 10.64 12.48
N PRO A 50 6.44 11.84 11.94
CA PRO A 50 5.07 12.25 11.76
C PRO A 50 4.43 11.23 10.81
N ALA A 51 3.43 10.53 11.29
CA ALA A 51 2.52 9.75 10.47
C ALA A 51 1.94 10.69 9.42
N SER A 52 1.97 10.23 8.17
CA SER A 52 1.35 10.88 6.99
C SER A 52 1.92 12.27 6.64
N ALA A 53 3.16 12.33 6.17
CA ALA A 53 3.47 13.31 5.15
C ALA A 53 2.56 12.97 3.95
N ASN A 54 1.61 13.83 3.61
CA ASN A 54 0.81 13.74 2.39
C ASN A 54 1.76 13.75 1.19
N VAL A 55 2.28 12.57 0.82
CA VAL A 55 3.04 12.41 -0.41
C VAL A 55 2.05 12.61 -1.55
N THR A 56 2.20 13.71 -2.28
CA THR A 56 1.39 13.93 -3.48
C THR A 56 1.72 12.83 -4.49
N LYS A 57 0.81 11.87 -4.62
CA LYS A 57 0.97 10.79 -5.60
C LYS A 57 0.83 11.34 -7.03
N VAL A 58 1.54 10.74 -7.96
CA VAL A 58 1.47 11.11 -9.38
C VAL A 58 0.57 10.16 -10.17
N ASN A 59 -0.15 10.73 -11.14
CA ASN A 59 -1.06 9.97 -12.01
C ASN A 59 -0.28 9.06 -12.96
N LEU A 60 -0.46 7.74 -12.83
CA LEU A 60 0.22 6.75 -13.67
C LEU A 60 -0.05 6.92 -15.16
N ASN A 61 -1.24 7.39 -15.54
CA ASN A 61 -1.61 7.49 -16.95
C ASN A 61 -1.06 8.73 -17.66
N SER A 62 -0.74 9.79 -16.90
CA SER A 62 -0.28 11.07 -17.47
C SER A 62 1.12 11.49 -17.06
N ALA A 63 1.69 10.92 -16.00
CA ALA A 63 3.00 11.34 -15.49
C ALA A 63 4.12 11.10 -16.52
N GLU A 64 4.91 12.14 -16.75
CA GLU A 64 6.11 12.03 -17.59
C GLU A 64 7.24 11.29 -16.84
N ALA A 65 8.26 10.84 -17.58
CA ALA A 65 9.37 10.07 -17.04
C ALA A 65 10.08 10.81 -15.88
N ASP A 66 10.30 12.09 -16.03
CA ASP A 66 10.97 12.93 -15.02
C ASP A 66 10.11 13.10 -13.77
N GLN A 67 8.79 13.17 -13.91
CA GLN A 67 7.85 13.22 -12.79
C GLN A 67 7.85 11.90 -12.01
N LEU A 68 7.89 10.77 -12.71
CA LEU A 68 7.99 9.45 -12.08
C LEU A 68 9.33 9.29 -11.34
N LEU A 69 10.44 9.72 -11.94
CA LEU A 69 11.76 9.70 -11.30
C LEU A 69 11.82 10.57 -10.04
N ALA A 70 11.20 11.74 -10.08
CA ALA A 70 11.18 12.66 -8.95
C ALA A 70 10.26 12.18 -7.81
N ALA A 71 9.13 11.54 -8.16
CA ALA A 71 8.13 11.13 -7.18
C ALA A 71 8.45 9.78 -6.52
N VAL A 72 9.01 8.81 -7.27
CA VAL A 72 9.16 7.42 -6.81
C VAL A 72 10.62 7.12 -6.47
N PRO A 73 10.99 7.01 -5.18
CA PRO A 73 12.37 6.72 -4.78
C PRO A 73 12.87 5.40 -5.37
N GLY A 74 14.08 5.42 -5.90
CA GLY A 74 14.72 4.22 -6.45
C GLY A 74 14.15 3.70 -7.76
N LEU A 75 13.22 4.42 -8.39
CA LEU A 75 12.67 4.04 -9.69
C LEU A 75 13.74 4.19 -10.77
N GLY A 76 14.11 3.08 -11.40
CA GLY A 76 15.09 3.09 -12.50
C GLY A 76 14.44 3.30 -13.87
N ASN A 77 15.22 3.79 -14.84
CA ASN A 77 14.75 4.05 -16.22
C ASN A 77 14.05 2.82 -16.88
N ARG A 78 14.44 1.60 -16.52
CA ARG A 78 13.78 0.39 -17.00
C ARG A 78 12.34 0.36 -16.53
N MET A 79 12.10 0.54 -15.23
CA MET A 79 10.75 0.50 -14.66
C MET A 79 9.87 1.64 -15.14
N ILE A 80 10.45 2.81 -15.41
CA ILE A 80 9.69 3.92 -16.03
C ILE A 80 9.12 3.50 -17.37
N ARG A 81 9.91 2.82 -18.22
CA ARG A 81 9.41 2.32 -19.51
C ARG A 81 8.27 1.32 -19.31
N GLU A 82 8.42 0.38 -18.36
CA GLU A 82 7.36 -0.57 -18.06
C GLU A 82 6.08 0.14 -17.57
N PHE A 83 6.22 1.17 -16.71
CA PHE A 83 5.07 1.97 -16.26
C PHE A 83 4.37 2.67 -17.43
N GLN A 84 5.11 3.14 -18.42
CA GLN A 84 4.55 3.84 -19.58
C GLN A 84 3.99 2.88 -20.64
N GLU A 85 4.58 1.69 -20.80
CA GLU A 85 4.21 0.71 -21.81
C GLU A 85 2.80 0.13 -21.58
N TYR A 86 2.42 -0.06 -20.31
CA TYR A 86 1.12 -0.65 -19.96
C TYR A 86 -0.03 0.37 -19.86
N ARG A 87 0.22 1.64 -20.21
CA ARG A 87 -0.84 2.68 -20.23
C ARG A 87 -1.83 2.45 -21.38
N PRO A 88 -3.10 2.77 -21.16
CA PRO A 88 -3.69 3.30 -19.92
C PRO A 88 -4.01 2.21 -18.89
N TYR A 89 -3.68 2.47 -17.64
CA TYR A 89 -4.14 1.67 -16.52
C TYR A 89 -5.61 2.00 -16.22
N VAL A 90 -6.44 0.99 -16.15
CA VAL A 90 -7.87 1.12 -15.84
C VAL A 90 -8.18 0.78 -14.38
N SER A 91 -7.25 0.10 -13.69
CA SER A 91 -7.36 -0.23 -12.27
C SER A 91 -5.99 -0.40 -11.62
N ILE A 92 -5.94 -0.26 -10.29
CA ILE A 92 -4.72 -0.55 -9.52
C ILE A 92 -4.36 -2.04 -9.57
N GLN A 93 -5.34 -2.91 -9.74
CA GLN A 93 -5.14 -4.34 -9.92
C GLN A 93 -4.38 -4.63 -11.22
N GLN A 94 -4.68 -3.92 -12.31
CA GLN A 94 -3.91 -4.03 -13.54
C GLN A 94 -2.46 -3.60 -13.33
N PHE A 95 -2.21 -2.48 -12.65
CA PHE A 95 -0.87 -2.03 -12.30
C PHE A 95 -0.11 -3.11 -11.52
N ARG A 96 -0.69 -3.64 -10.45
CA ARG A 96 -0.11 -4.74 -9.66
C ARG A 96 0.26 -5.95 -10.50
N LYS A 97 -0.64 -6.36 -11.38
CA LYS A 97 -0.44 -7.51 -12.27
C LYS A 97 0.69 -7.28 -13.26
N GLU A 98 0.70 -6.14 -13.92
CA GLU A 98 1.66 -5.87 -14.99
C GLU A 98 3.07 -5.61 -14.43
N ILE A 99 3.17 -4.80 -13.37
CA ILE A 99 4.45 -4.46 -12.75
C ILE A 99 5.00 -5.61 -11.90
N GLY A 100 4.15 -6.42 -11.29
CA GLY A 100 4.54 -7.64 -10.58
C GLY A 100 5.25 -8.69 -11.44
N LYS A 101 5.26 -8.53 -12.77
CA LYS A 101 6.10 -9.36 -13.66
C LYS A 101 7.59 -9.06 -13.54
N TYR A 102 7.96 -7.89 -13.03
CA TYR A 102 9.33 -7.36 -13.02
C TYR A 102 9.91 -7.20 -11.63
N VAL A 103 9.06 -7.05 -10.62
CA VAL A 103 9.42 -6.86 -9.21
C VAL A 103 8.49 -7.66 -8.32
N ASP A 104 8.87 -7.87 -7.05
CA ASP A 104 8.02 -8.55 -6.09
C ASP A 104 6.86 -7.67 -5.59
N GLU A 105 5.93 -8.29 -4.88
CA GLU A 105 4.73 -7.63 -4.34
C GLU A 105 5.07 -6.48 -3.37
N ALA A 106 6.13 -6.66 -2.57
CA ALA A 106 6.56 -5.63 -1.62
C ALA A 106 7.04 -4.38 -2.35
N GLN A 107 7.76 -4.54 -3.46
CA GLN A 107 8.22 -3.44 -4.28
C GLN A 107 7.06 -2.77 -5.04
N VAL A 108 6.06 -3.53 -5.50
CA VAL A 108 4.83 -2.96 -6.07
C VAL A 108 4.10 -2.10 -5.05
N ALA A 109 3.92 -2.62 -3.81
CA ALA A 109 3.30 -1.88 -2.73
C ALA A 109 4.08 -0.60 -2.35
N GLU A 110 5.42 -0.64 -2.45
CA GLU A 110 6.24 0.56 -2.25
C GLU A 110 5.96 1.62 -3.33
N TYR A 111 5.86 1.21 -4.60
CA TYR A 111 5.53 2.13 -5.68
C TYR A 111 4.14 2.77 -5.51
N GLU A 112 3.16 2.01 -5.04
CA GLU A 112 1.79 2.51 -4.81
C GLU A 112 1.69 3.64 -3.78
N LYS A 113 2.72 3.86 -2.97
CA LYS A 113 2.77 5.02 -2.06
C LYS A 113 2.94 6.34 -2.80
N TYR A 114 3.46 6.31 -4.02
CA TYR A 114 3.86 7.49 -4.80
C TYR A 114 3.06 7.69 -6.08
N VAL A 115 2.29 6.67 -6.49
CA VAL A 115 1.53 6.71 -7.73
C VAL A 115 0.06 6.36 -7.49
N TYR A 116 -0.81 6.77 -8.41
CA TYR A 116 -2.21 6.34 -8.43
C TYR A 116 -2.70 6.10 -9.85
N VAL A 117 -3.71 5.24 -9.96
CA VAL A 117 -4.50 5.05 -11.18
C VAL A 117 -5.75 5.92 -11.09
N PRO A 118 -6.09 6.73 -12.11
CA PRO A 118 -7.30 7.56 -12.09
C PRO A 118 -8.55 6.73 -11.83
N ILE A 119 -9.42 7.26 -10.97
CA ILE A 119 -10.65 6.59 -10.51
C ILE A 119 -11.81 7.00 -11.41
N LYS A 120 -12.38 6.03 -12.10
CA LYS A 120 -13.67 6.17 -12.81
C LYS A 120 -14.79 5.85 -11.83
N ILE A 121 -15.57 6.83 -11.44
CA ILE A 121 -16.56 6.71 -10.34
C ILE A 121 -17.56 5.57 -10.53
N ASN A 122 -17.90 5.23 -11.78
CA ASN A 122 -18.87 4.18 -12.08
C ASN A 122 -18.24 2.83 -12.45
N ASP A 123 -16.93 2.79 -12.78
CA ASP A 123 -16.28 1.58 -13.30
C ASP A 123 -15.16 1.03 -12.41
N ALA A 124 -14.60 1.85 -11.49
CA ALA A 124 -13.47 1.45 -10.65
C ALA A 124 -13.83 0.27 -9.74
N ASP A 125 -12.90 -0.68 -9.59
CA ASP A 125 -13.02 -1.77 -8.62
C ASP A 125 -12.72 -1.28 -7.18
N ALA A 126 -13.06 -2.10 -6.18
CA ALA A 126 -12.86 -1.77 -4.77
C ALA A 126 -11.40 -1.42 -4.45
N ALA A 127 -10.44 -2.18 -5.01
CA ALA A 127 -9.02 -1.92 -4.77
C ALA A 127 -8.56 -0.58 -5.36
N THR A 128 -9.13 -0.16 -6.50
CA THR A 128 -8.86 1.14 -7.11
C THR A 128 -9.48 2.29 -6.29
N LEU A 129 -10.66 2.08 -5.71
CA LEU A 129 -11.27 3.04 -4.78
C LEU A 129 -10.44 3.19 -3.50
N GLN A 130 -9.90 2.11 -2.97
CA GLN A 130 -9.03 2.09 -1.77
C GLN A 130 -7.69 2.83 -1.93
N GLN A 131 -7.37 3.36 -3.10
CA GLN A 131 -6.28 4.33 -3.24
C GLN A 131 -6.58 5.66 -2.53
N ILE A 132 -7.86 5.95 -2.30
CA ILE A 132 -8.32 7.10 -1.50
C ILE A 132 -7.91 6.83 -0.04
N PRO A 133 -7.16 7.74 0.60
CA PRO A 133 -6.76 7.58 1.99
C PRO A 133 -7.98 7.39 2.92
N GLU A 134 -7.80 6.61 3.97
CA GLU A 134 -8.82 6.27 4.99
C GLU A 134 -9.99 5.42 4.49
N LEU A 135 -10.16 5.22 3.18
CA LEU A 135 -11.25 4.40 2.64
C LEU A 135 -10.94 2.90 2.80
N ASP A 136 -11.74 2.22 3.60
CA ASP A 136 -11.61 0.78 3.80
C ASP A 136 -12.34 -0.06 2.72
N ALA A 137 -12.19 -1.40 2.81
CA ALA A 137 -12.79 -2.31 1.82
C ALA A 137 -14.33 -2.30 1.86
N SER A 138 -14.93 -2.19 3.05
CA SER A 138 -16.37 -2.17 3.24
C SER A 138 -17.00 -0.89 2.68
N GLU A 139 -16.36 0.22 2.93
CA GLU A 139 -16.76 1.54 2.43
C GLU A 139 -16.62 1.64 0.90
N ALA A 140 -15.55 1.05 0.35
CA ALA A 140 -15.38 0.94 -1.11
C ALA A 140 -16.51 0.10 -1.74
N GLU A 141 -16.93 -1.01 -1.11
CA GLU A 141 -18.08 -1.80 -1.56
C GLU A 141 -19.40 -1.02 -1.46
N GLU A 142 -19.59 -0.22 -0.41
CA GLU A 142 -20.77 0.65 -0.30
C GLU A 142 -20.81 1.74 -1.38
N LEU A 143 -19.66 2.30 -1.74
CA LEU A 143 -19.56 3.23 -2.87
C LEU A 143 -19.90 2.53 -4.19
N MET A 144 -19.44 1.31 -4.39
CA MET A 144 -19.78 0.52 -5.58
C MET A 144 -21.28 0.18 -5.64
N ALA A 145 -21.89 -0.15 -4.49
CA ALA A 145 -23.33 -0.43 -4.40
C ALA A 145 -24.19 0.80 -4.68
N GLY A 146 -23.68 2.00 -4.47
CA GLY A 146 -24.37 3.28 -4.75
C GLY A 146 -24.41 3.69 -6.22
N ARG A 147 -23.78 2.93 -7.12
CA ARG A 147 -23.74 3.22 -8.57
C ARG A 147 -25.09 2.95 -9.26
N PRO A 148 -25.38 3.69 -10.38
CA PRO A 148 -24.52 4.69 -11.01
C PRO A 148 -24.65 6.07 -10.37
N TYR A 149 -23.53 6.78 -10.25
CA TYR A 149 -23.48 8.20 -9.86
C TYR A 149 -23.73 9.06 -11.10
N ALA A 150 -24.64 10.04 -10.98
CA ALA A 150 -24.97 10.93 -12.09
C ALA A 150 -23.88 11.99 -12.34
N SER A 151 -23.12 12.32 -11.30
CA SER A 151 -22.04 13.32 -11.36
C SER A 151 -20.90 12.96 -10.38
N VAL A 152 -19.75 13.62 -10.58
CA VAL A 152 -18.64 13.58 -9.62
C VAL A 152 -19.07 14.12 -8.26
N ASP A 153 -19.91 15.16 -8.23
CA ASP A 153 -20.39 15.76 -6.98
C ASP A 153 -21.28 14.78 -6.18
N ASP A 154 -22.10 13.98 -6.85
CA ASP A 154 -22.89 12.93 -6.19
C ASP A 154 -22.00 11.87 -5.56
N PHE A 155 -20.97 11.44 -6.27
CA PHE A 155 -19.96 10.52 -5.74
C PHE A 155 -19.22 11.11 -4.54
N LEU A 156 -18.75 12.35 -4.63
CA LEU A 156 -18.04 13.04 -3.54
C LEU A 156 -18.95 13.26 -2.32
N THR A 157 -20.23 13.53 -2.53
CA THR A 157 -21.22 13.64 -1.45
C THR A 157 -21.37 12.31 -0.71
N LYS A 158 -21.40 11.19 -1.42
CA LYS A 158 -21.42 9.86 -0.79
C LYS A 158 -20.10 9.56 -0.10
N LEU A 159 -18.96 9.82 -0.76
CA LEU A 159 -17.62 9.60 -0.22
C LEU A 159 -17.38 10.39 1.08
N SER A 160 -17.89 11.61 1.21
CA SER A 160 -17.73 12.44 2.41
C SER A 160 -18.36 11.85 3.68
N GLN A 161 -19.12 10.77 3.57
CA GLN A 161 -19.65 10.04 4.72
C GLN A 161 -18.62 9.08 5.34
N PHE A 162 -17.54 8.77 4.62
CA PHE A 162 -16.55 7.78 4.98
C PHE A 162 -15.18 8.39 5.28
N VAL A 163 -14.81 9.48 4.62
CA VAL A 163 -13.48 10.10 4.71
C VAL A 163 -13.56 11.52 5.23
N SER A 164 -12.46 12.01 5.80
CA SER A 164 -12.36 13.38 6.28
C SER A 164 -12.36 14.41 5.13
N ALA A 165 -12.51 15.71 5.47
CA ALA A 165 -12.50 16.77 4.47
C ALA A 165 -11.15 16.89 3.74
N ASP A 166 -10.04 16.56 4.43
CA ASP A 166 -8.71 16.61 3.86
C ASP A 166 -8.50 15.46 2.86
N GLU A 167 -8.93 14.22 3.21
CA GLU A 167 -8.90 13.08 2.30
C GLU A 167 -9.85 13.26 1.12
N LEU A 168 -10.99 13.90 1.33
CA LEU A 168 -11.91 14.24 0.23
C LEU A 168 -11.25 15.17 -0.79
N ALA A 169 -10.44 16.14 -0.33
CA ALA A 169 -9.67 17.01 -1.21
C ALA A 169 -8.60 16.22 -2.01
N ILE A 170 -7.96 15.24 -1.39
CA ILE A 170 -7.02 14.33 -2.06
C ILE A 170 -7.77 13.46 -3.07
N ALA A 171 -8.89 12.86 -2.67
CA ALA A 171 -9.71 12.01 -3.53
C ALA A 171 -10.11 12.72 -4.83
N LYS A 172 -10.46 14.01 -4.77
CA LYS A 172 -10.78 14.81 -5.97
C LYS A 172 -9.66 14.81 -7.00
N THR A 173 -8.39 14.74 -6.57
CA THR A 173 -7.24 14.72 -7.48
C THR A 173 -7.06 13.36 -8.16
N TYR A 174 -7.64 12.29 -7.60
CA TYR A 174 -7.56 10.93 -8.14
C TYR A 174 -8.68 10.61 -9.12
N LEU A 175 -9.74 11.41 -9.16
CA LEU A 175 -10.84 11.17 -10.09
C LEU A 175 -10.43 11.48 -11.53
N GLU A 176 -10.89 10.63 -12.46
CA GLU A 176 -10.77 10.91 -13.89
C GLU A 176 -11.69 12.10 -14.26
N GLN A 177 -11.11 13.11 -14.93
CA GLN A 177 -11.80 14.30 -15.39
C GLN A 177 -12.28 14.12 -16.83
#